data_e3df93d7297a28661fd8504a3baad902
#
_entry.id   e3df93d7297a28661fd8504a3baad902
#
_cell.length_a   1.000
_cell.length_b   1.000
_cell.length_c   1.000
_cell.angle_alpha   90.00
_cell.angle_beta   90.00
_cell.angle_gamma   90.00
#
_symmetry.space_group_name_H-M   'P 1'
#
loop_
_entity.id
_entity.type
_entity.pdbx_description
1 polymer ?
#
loop_
_entity_poly.entity_id
_entity_poly.type
_entity_poly.pdbx_seq_one_letter_code
_entity_poly.pdbx_strand_id
1 'polypeptide(L)'
;RLHKPYGTISIEEADNEFESGNCDGAWSIAMVSADDGWGPFLYDIAIEWATQNANGLMADRSEVSSDARKVWDHYLNSRPDVQAHQLDNKNNWLTPEEKDNCHQEIEGTGGTAVEMFDGDDDAWVESSLSKRYTKPPTTINALKAADRWEDR
;
A
#
# COMPACT_ATOMS: atom_id res chain seq x y z
N ARG A 1 -25.78 21.42 -9.20
CA ARG A 1 -24.40 21.48 -9.11
C ARG A 1 -23.73 20.14 -9.39
N LEU A 2 -22.65 20.23 -9.88
CA LEU A 2 -21.91 19.06 -10.12
C LEU A 2 -20.83 18.90 -9.15
N HIS A 3 -20.72 17.73 -8.63
CA HIS A 3 -19.55 17.39 -7.90
C HIS A 3 -18.63 16.64 -8.81
N LYS A 4 -17.59 17.32 -9.20
CA LYS A 4 -16.47 16.63 -9.76
C LYS A 4 -15.71 16.02 -8.62
N PRO A 5 -15.49 14.71 -8.61
CA PRO A 5 -14.67 14.13 -7.56
C PRO A 5 -13.24 14.64 -7.68
N TYR A 6 -12.63 14.95 -6.55
CA TYR A 6 -11.21 15.35 -6.50
C TYR A 6 -10.28 14.19 -6.82
N GLY A 7 -10.80 12.99 -6.81
CA GLY A 7 -10.05 11.83 -7.17
C GLY A 7 -10.73 10.55 -6.71
N THR A 8 -10.17 9.43 -7.14
CA THR A 8 -10.63 8.11 -6.75
C THR A 8 -9.45 7.24 -6.41
N ILE A 9 -9.66 6.31 -5.49
CA ILE A 9 -8.68 5.28 -5.17
C ILE A 9 -9.41 3.95 -5.05
N SER A 10 -8.86 2.94 -5.70
CA SER A 10 -9.40 1.59 -5.65
C SER A 10 -8.37 0.67 -5.02
N ILE A 11 -8.83 -0.19 -4.14
CA ILE A 11 -7.98 -1.18 -3.48
C ILE A 11 -8.59 -2.56 -3.66
N GLU A 12 -7.76 -3.59 -3.57
CA GLU A 12 -8.19 -4.96 -3.80
C GLU A 12 -7.45 -5.93 -2.90
N GLU A 13 -8.03 -7.11 -2.69
CA GLU A 13 -7.38 -8.17 -1.95
C GLU A 13 -6.10 -8.60 -2.68
N ALA A 14 -5.14 -9.11 -1.90
CA ALA A 14 -3.90 -9.62 -2.47
C ALA A 14 -4.19 -10.79 -3.40
N ASP A 15 -3.52 -10.79 -4.54
CA ASP A 15 -3.66 -11.86 -5.53
C ASP A 15 -2.72 -12.99 -5.16
N ASN A 16 -3.28 -14.16 -4.90
CA ASN A 16 -2.51 -15.35 -4.53
C ASN A 16 -1.84 -16.04 -5.71
N GLU A 17 -2.04 -15.56 -6.93
CA GLU A 17 -1.42 -16.16 -8.10
C GLU A 17 0.10 -16.15 -8.06
N PHE A 18 0.67 -15.17 -7.37
CA PHE A 18 2.10 -14.97 -7.42
C PHE A 18 2.88 -15.84 -6.45
N GLU A 19 2.27 -16.39 -5.44
CA GLU A 19 2.99 -17.29 -4.54
C GLU A 19 2.13 -17.77 -3.40
N SER A 20 2.69 -18.60 -2.59
CA SER A 20 2.14 -18.95 -1.31
C SER A 20 2.12 -17.72 -0.40
N GLY A 21 1.12 -17.62 0.41
CA GLY A 21 0.95 -16.47 1.30
C GLY A 21 -0.02 -15.45 0.74
N ASN A 22 -0.59 -14.68 1.62
CA ASN A 22 -1.63 -13.72 1.28
C ASN A 22 -1.28 -12.30 1.73
N CYS A 23 0.00 -11.99 1.79
CA CYS A 23 0.48 -10.68 2.22
C CYS A 23 -0.03 -10.30 3.62
N ASP A 24 -0.12 -11.29 4.49
CA ASP A 24 -0.60 -11.13 5.87
C ASP A 24 -2.02 -10.54 5.94
N GLY A 25 -2.79 -10.73 4.88
CA GLY A 25 -4.16 -10.21 4.80
C GLY A 25 -4.28 -8.76 4.35
N ALA A 26 -3.19 -8.12 4.00
CA ALA A 26 -3.24 -6.74 3.51
C ALA A 26 -3.87 -6.67 2.13
N TRP A 27 -4.49 -5.51 1.84
CA TRP A 27 -5.00 -5.21 0.51
C TRP A 27 -4.00 -4.32 -0.22
N SER A 28 -4.08 -4.29 -1.53
CA SER A 28 -3.18 -3.51 -2.35
C SER A 28 -3.92 -2.44 -3.14
N ILE A 29 -3.17 -1.41 -3.56
CA ILE A 29 -3.70 -0.38 -4.45
C ILE A 29 -3.93 -1.00 -5.83
N ALA A 30 -5.12 -0.82 -6.38
CA ALA A 30 -5.44 -1.20 -7.75
C ALA A 30 -5.30 -0.01 -8.69
N MET A 31 -5.83 1.14 -8.29
CA MET A 31 -5.79 2.34 -9.14
C MET A 31 -5.93 3.60 -8.28
N VAL A 32 -5.22 4.64 -8.66
CA VAL A 32 -5.36 5.95 -8.04
C VAL A 32 -5.44 6.99 -9.15
N SER A 33 -6.40 7.89 -9.03
CA SER A 33 -6.52 9.07 -9.88
C SER A 33 -6.93 10.24 -9.00
N ALA A 34 -6.14 11.29 -8.96
CA ALA A 34 -6.41 12.41 -8.07
C ALA A 34 -6.00 13.73 -8.72
N ASP A 35 -6.78 14.78 -8.43
CA ASP A 35 -6.39 16.14 -8.75
C ASP A 35 -5.16 16.53 -7.91
N ASP A 36 -4.48 17.56 -8.34
CA ASP A 36 -3.28 18.03 -7.66
C ASP A 36 -3.53 18.27 -6.17
N GLY A 37 -2.69 17.68 -5.34
CA GLY A 37 -2.78 17.84 -3.89
C GLY A 37 -3.73 16.89 -3.17
N TRP A 38 -4.56 16.14 -3.89
CA TRP A 38 -5.55 15.25 -3.28
C TRP A 38 -5.08 13.81 -3.12
N GLY A 39 -3.97 13.45 -3.77
CA GLY A 39 -3.44 12.09 -3.69
C GLY A 39 -3.17 11.62 -2.26
N PRO A 40 -2.38 12.37 -1.45
CA PRO A 40 -2.09 11.96 -0.08
C PRO A 40 -3.34 11.74 0.78
N PHE A 41 -4.36 12.58 0.59
CA PHE A 41 -5.63 12.45 1.30
C PHE A 41 -6.31 11.12 0.98
N LEU A 42 -6.35 10.76 -0.30
CA LEU A 42 -6.94 9.50 -0.74
C LEU A 42 -6.18 8.30 -0.20
N TYR A 43 -4.85 8.35 -0.21
CA TYR A 43 -4.03 7.29 0.35
C TYR A 43 -4.27 7.14 1.86
N ASP A 44 -4.38 8.24 2.60
CA ASP A 44 -4.67 8.19 4.03
C ASP A 44 -5.99 7.47 4.30
N ILE A 45 -7.03 7.81 3.54
CA ILE A 45 -8.34 7.15 3.69
C ILE A 45 -8.24 5.67 3.38
N ALA A 46 -7.54 5.32 2.31
CA ALA A 46 -7.40 3.92 1.90
C ALA A 46 -6.64 3.11 2.96
N ILE A 47 -5.57 3.65 3.52
CA ILE A 47 -4.81 2.97 4.57
C ILE A 47 -5.68 2.78 5.80
N GLU A 48 -6.42 3.81 6.21
CA GLU A 48 -7.31 3.74 7.37
C GLU A 48 -8.40 2.70 7.18
N TRP A 49 -9.04 2.69 6.01
CA TRP A 49 -10.07 1.70 5.72
C TRP A 49 -9.49 0.28 5.72
N ALA A 50 -8.36 0.09 5.08
CA ALA A 50 -7.71 -1.23 5.01
C ALA A 50 -7.23 -1.70 6.37
N THR A 51 -6.81 -0.78 7.23
CA THR A 51 -6.43 -1.12 8.61
C THR A 51 -7.62 -1.66 9.40
N GLN A 52 -8.80 -1.09 9.20
CA GLN A 52 -10.00 -1.51 9.93
C GLN A 52 -10.65 -2.76 9.34
N ASN A 53 -10.61 -2.93 8.04
CA ASN A 53 -11.37 -3.98 7.35
C ASN A 53 -10.49 -5.11 6.83
N ALA A 54 -9.18 -4.94 6.88
CA ALA A 54 -8.22 -5.93 6.45
C ALA A 54 -7.01 -5.85 7.39
N ASN A 55 -5.83 -6.12 6.90
CA ASN A 55 -4.62 -6.03 7.74
C ASN A 55 -3.65 -5.00 7.18
N GLY A 56 -4.18 -3.87 6.72
CA GLY A 56 -3.40 -2.78 6.19
C GLY A 56 -3.41 -2.70 4.67
N LEU A 57 -2.64 -1.74 4.16
CA LEU A 57 -2.57 -1.46 2.74
C LEU A 57 -1.12 -1.52 2.27
N MET A 58 -0.92 -2.02 1.07
CA MET A 58 0.40 -2.08 0.45
C MET A 58 0.33 -1.54 -0.98
N ALA A 59 1.49 -1.28 -1.56
CA ALA A 59 1.59 -0.84 -2.94
C ALA A 59 1.08 -1.92 -3.90
N ASP A 60 0.74 -1.52 -5.11
CA ASP A 60 0.40 -2.47 -6.17
C ASP A 60 1.55 -3.47 -6.32
N ARG A 61 1.22 -4.77 -6.30
CA ARG A 61 2.24 -5.81 -6.36
C ARG A 61 2.73 -6.08 -7.77
N SER A 62 2.00 -5.61 -8.78
CA SER A 62 2.39 -5.79 -10.18
C SER A 62 3.23 -4.64 -10.70
N GLU A 63 2.84 -3.41 -10.41
CA GLU A 63 3.52 -2.25 -10.96
C GLU A 63 3.34 -1.03 -10.08
N VAL A 64 4.42 -0.31 -9.81
CA VAL A 64 4.39 0.92 -9.01
C VAL A 64 5.06 2.03 -9.83
N SER A 65 4.33 3.10 -10.11
CA SER A 65 4.89 4.25 -10.81
C SER A 65 5.88 5.00 -9.91
N SER A 66 6.73 5.82 -10.52
CA SER A 66 7.69 6.63 -9.76
C SER A 66 6.99 7.61 -8.81
N ASP A 67 5.83 8.15 -9.21
CA ASP A 67 5.06 9.04 -8.35
C ASP A 67 4.46 8.28 -7.16
N ALA A 68 3.92 7.10 -7.40
CA ALA A 68 3.40 6.25 -6.32
C ALA A 68 4.53 5.84 -5.36
N ARG A 69 5.71 5.54 -5.90
CA ARG A 69 6.87 5.19 -5.08
C ARG A 69 7.22 6.30 -4.10
N LYS A 70 7.13 7.55 -4.53
CA LYS A 70 7.38 8.70 -3.65
C LYS A 70 6.38 8.76 -2.50
N VAL A 71 5.12 8.41 -2.75
CA VAL A 71 4.10 8.36 -1.71
C VAL A 71 4.46 7.31 -0.67
N TRP A 72 4.83 6.11 -1.10
CA TRP A 72 5.20 5.03 -0.18
C TRP A 72 6.48 5.36 0.60
N ASP A 73 7.46 5.98 -0.05
CA ASP A 73 8.68 6.43 0.64
C ASP A 73 8.36 7.46 1.71
N HIS A 74 7.42 8.36 1.44
CA HIS A 74 6.98 9.35 2.41
C HIS A 74 6.32 8.70 3.62
N TYR A 75 5.45 7.71 3.40
CA TYR A 75 4.83 6.98 4.51
C TYR A 75 5.87 6.25 5.36
N LEU A 76 6.84 5.64 4.72
CA LEU A 76 7.88 4.90 5.45
C LEU A 76 8.76 5.82 6.28
N ASN A 77 9.17 6.95 5.72
CA ASN A 77 10.24 7.78 6.29
C ASN A 77 9.76 9.02 7.03
N SER A 78 8.54 9.51 6.78
CA SER A 78 8.13 10.84 7.24
C SER A 78 6.78 10.90 7.94
N ARG A 79 6.06 9.79 8.06
CA ARG A 79 4.72 9.79 8.66
C ARG A 79 4.71 8.96 9.95
N PRO A 80 4.86 9.61 11.12
CA PRO A 80 4.87 8.88 12.40
C PRO A 80 3.53 8.25 12.77
N ASP A 81 2.43 8.71 12.18
CA ASP A 81 1.10 8.16 12.41
C ASP A 81 0.83 6.89 11.59
N VAL A 82 1.73 6.53 10.69
CA VAL A 82 1.63 5.34 9.86
C VAL A 82 2.67 4.32 10.31
N GLN A 83 2.24 3.09 10.53
CA GLN A 83 3.15 2.02 10.91
C GLN A 83 3.43 1.13 9.70
N ALA A 84 4.70 0.84 9.49
CA ALA A 84 5.13 -0.06 8.43
C ALA A 84 5.44 -1.43 9.03
N HIS A 85 4.92 -2.48 8.39
CA HIS A 85 5.12 -3.86 8.83
C HIS A 85 5.79 -4.64 7.71
N GLN A 86 6.92 -5.27 8.00
CA GLN A 86 7.71 -5.97 7.00
C GLN A 86 6.98 -7.18 6.45
N LEU A 87 7.07 -7.36 5.13
CA LEU A 87 6.59 -8.54 4.42
C LEU A 87 7.77 -9.31 3.85
N ASP A 88 7.57 -10.58 3.55
CA ASP A 88 8.54 -11.37 2.84
C ASP A 88 8.25 -11.34 1.33
N ASN A 89 9.29 -11.64 0.56
CA ASN A 89 9.18 -11.85 -0.88
C ASN A 89 9.58 -13.30 -1.17
N LYS A 90 9.21 -13.82 -2.31
CA LYS A 90 9.50 -15.23 -2.62
C LYS A 90 11.00 -15.57 -2.63
N ASN A 91 11.84 -14.58 -2.93
CA ASN A 91 13.30 -14.78 -2.92
C ASN A 91 13.99 -14.07 -1.76
N ASN A 92 13.20 -13.48 -0.86
CA ASN A 92 13.72 -12.77 0.31
C ASN A 92 12.90 -13.19 1.53
N TRP A 93 13.20 -14.39 2.01
CA TRP A 93 12.49 -15.00 3.15
C TRP A 93 13.14 -14.56 4.44
N LEU A 94 12.49 -13.61 5.10
CA LEU A 94 13.00 -13.04 6.35
C LEU A 94 12.47 -13.77 7.56
N THR A 95 11.29 -14.38 7.44
CA THR A 95 10.67 -15.14 8.50
C THR A 95 10.23 -16.50 8.00
N PRO A 96 10.04 -17.50 8.90
CA PRO A 96 9.58 -18.82 8.48
C PRO A 96 8.09 -18.89 8.16
N GLU A 97 7.31 -17.91 8.56
CA GLU A 97 5.88 -17.91 8.27
C GLU A 97 5.62 -17.66 6.79
N GLU A 98 4.61 -18.32 6.25
CA GLU A 98 4.24 -18.14 4.86
C GLU A 98 3.16 -17.06 4.66
N LYS A 99 2.45 -16.72 5.72
CA LYS A 99 1.31 -15.79 5.59
C LYS A 99 1.70 -14.37 5.19
N ASP A 100 2.93 -13.97 5.51
CA ASP A 100 3.45 -12.65 5.16
C ASP A 100 4.20 -12.62 3.82
N ASN A 101 4.23 -13.74 3.10
CA ASN A 101 4.84 -13.78 1.78
C ASN A 101 4.02 -12.94 0.82
N CYS A 102 4.70 -12.04 0.13
CA CYS A 102 4.02 -11.04 -0.68
C CYS A 102 4.93 -10.55 -1.80
N HIS A 103 4.78 -11.16 -2.94
CA HIS A 103 5.63 -10.88 -4.08
C HIS A 103 5.40 -9.48 -4.64
N GLN A 104 6.47 -8.78 -4.96
CA GLN A 104 6.46 -7.51 -5.68
C GLN A 104 7.13 -7.70 -7.03
N GLU A 105 6.41 -7.39 -8.10
CA GLU A 105 6.84 -7.72 -9.44
C GLU A 105 7.59 -6.60 -10.15
N ILE A 106 7.03 -5.41 -10.18
CA ILE A 106 7.57 -4.28 -10.95
C ILE A 106 7.65 -3.03 -10.09
N GLU A 107 8.75 -2.30 -10.25
CA GLU A 107 8.93 -1.02 -9.60
C GLU A 107 9.26 0.04 -10.64
N GLY A 108 8.40 1.06 -10.75
CA GLY A 108 8.59 2.18 -11.66
C GLY A 108 8.49 1.80 -13.12
N THR A 109 8.93 2.70 -13.97
CA THR A 109 8.96 2.43 -15.41
C THR A 109 10.31 1.86 -15.82
N GLY A 110 10.29 0.66 -16.38
CA GLY A 110 11.48 0.05 -16.93
C GLY A 110 12.29 -0.82 -15.99
N GLY A 111 11.82 -1.03 -14.75
CA GLY A 111 12.49 -1.92 -13.84
C GLY A 111 11.56 -3.03 -13.35
N THR A 112 12.11 -4.14 -12.91
CA THR A 112 11.36 -5.18 -12.22
C THR A 112 11.88 -5.28 -10.79
N ALA A 113 10.96 -5.15 -9.83
CA ALA A 113 11.32 -5.24 -8.42
C ALA A 113 11.85 -6.63 -8.05
N VAL A 114 11.38 -7.65 -8.75
CA VAL A 114 11.84 -9.02 -8.53
C VAL A 114 13.34 -9.12 -8.81
N GLU A 115 13.79 -8.55 -9.90
CA GLU A 115 15.22 -8.56 -10.25
C GLU A 115 16.05 -7.75 -9.26
N MET A 116 15.51 -6.61 -8.83
CA MET A 116 16.18 -5.72 -7.88
C MET A 116 16.39 -6.37 -6.52
N PHE A 117 15.41 -7.14 -6.07
CA PHE A 117 15.41 -7.69 -4.73
C PHE A 117 15.86 -9.14 -4.66
N ASP A 118 16.02 -9.80 -5.79
CA ASP A 118 16.29 -11.22 -5.85
C ASP A 118 17.57 -11.58 -5.09
N GLY A 119 17.40 -12.23 -3.94
CA GLY A 119 18.51 -12.61 -3.07
C GLY A 119 19.17 -11.46 -2.31
N ASP A 120 18.69 -10.23 -2.43
CA ASP A 120 19.21 -9.09 -1.70
C ASP A 120 18.22 -8.68 -0.60
N ASP A 121 18.38 -9.27 0.58
CA ASP A 121 17.48 -9.02 1.70
C ASP A 121 17.56 -7.59 2.19
N ASP A 122 18.73 -6.96 2.16
CA ASP A 122 18.87 -5.58 2.61
C ASP A 122 18.10 -4.63 1.71
N ALA A 123 18.18 -4.81 0.39
CA ALA A 123 17.41 -3.99 -0.54
C ALA A 123 15.91 -4.18 -0.35
N TRP A 124 15.46 -5.40 -0.09
CA TRP A 124 14.06 -5.68 0.19
C TRP A 124 13.61 -4.98 1.47
N VAL A 125 14.36 -5.13 2.55
CA VAL A 125 14.02 -4.53 3.85
C VAL A 125 13.99 -2.99 3.77
N GLU A 126 14.86 -2.38 3.01
CA GLU A 126 14.91 -0.93 2.87
C GLU A 126 13.80 -0.36 2.00
N SER A 127 13.20 -1.16 1.14
CA SER A 127 12.19 -0.68 0.19
C SER A 127 10.86 -0.38 0.88
N SER A 128 10.28 0.75 0.53
CA SER A 128 8.91 1.08 0.97
C SER A 128 7.88 0.13 0.39
N LEU A 129 8.19 -0.57 -0.68
CA LEU A 129 7.30 -1.54 -1.31
C LEU A 129 7.27 -2.88 -0.61
N SER A 130 8.18 -3.12 0.33
CA SER A 130 8.26 -4.38 1.07
C SER A 130 7.36 -4.41 2.31
N LYS A 131 6.51 -3.40 2.49
CA LYS A 131 5.75 -3.22 3.71
C LYS A 131 4.25 -3.27 3.46
N ARG A 132 3.49 -3.67 4.47
CA ARG A 132 2.10 -3.29 4.59
C ARG A 132 2.02 -2.16 5.60
N TYR A 133 1.08 -1.26 5.41
CA TYR A 133 0.98 -0.05 6.22
C TYR A 133 -0.35 -0.01 6.94
N THR A 134 -0.32 0.40 8.20
CA THR A 134 -1.52 0.58 9.02
C THR A 134 -1.53 2.00 9.58
N LYS A 135 -2.73 2.50 9.86
CA LYS A 135 -2.92 3.87 10.35
C LYS A 135 -4.21 3.95 11.15
N PRO A 136 -4.21 4.65 12.30
CA PRO A 136 -5.47 4.91 13.01
C PRO A 136 -6.44 5.70 12.14
N PRO A 137 -7.76 5.54 12.30
CA PRO A 137 -8.75 6.13 11.39
C PRO A 137 -9.02 7.61 11.67
N THR A 138 -7.98 8.42 11.82
CA THR A 138 -8.11 9.83 12.19
C THR A 138 -8.77 10.66 11.08
N THR A 139 -8.44 10.39 9.82
CA THR A 139 -9.03 11.11 8.68
C THR A 139 -10.49 10.71 8.48
N ILE A 140 -10.79 9.42 8.49
CA ILE A 140 -12.16 8.92 8.35
C ILE A 140 -13.02 9.43 9.50
N ASN A 141 -12.52 9.36 10.72
CA ASN A 141 -13.27 9.86 11.88
C ASN A 141 -13.54 11.35 11.79
N ALA A 142 -12.58 12.13 11.30
CA ALA A 142 -12.78 13.57 11.10
C ALA A 142 -13.85 13.83 10.03
N LEU A 143 -13.87 13.06 8.96
CA LEU A 143 -14.89 13.17 7.93
C LEU A 143 -16.27 12.79 8.45
N LYS A 144 -16.36 11.74 9.26
CA LYS A 144 -17.63 11.36 9.89
C LYS A 144 -18.14 12.45 10.83
N ALA A 145 -17.26 13.02 11.65
CA ALA A 145 -17.61 14.09 12.56
C ALA A 145 -18.09 15.34 11.83
N ALA A 146 -17.59 15.60 10.63
CA ALA A 146 -17.99 16.72 9.79
C ALA A 146 -19.17 16.37 8.87
N ASP A 147 -19.76 15.17 9.01
CA ASP A 147 -20.84 14.69 8.17
C ASP A 147 -20.48 14.67 6.69
N ARG A 148 -19.25 14.25 6.41
CA ARG A 148 -18.71 14.18 5.05
C ARG A 148 -18.29 12.79 4.63
N TRP A 149 -18.73 11.79 5.37
CA TRP A 149 -18.44 10.40 5.09
C TRP A 149 -19.72 9.67 4.76
N GLU A 150 -19.68 8.85 3.74
CA GLU A 150 -20.80 8.03 3.32
C GLU A 150 -20.31 6.63 3.01
N ASP A 151 -20.84 5.64 3.71
CA ASP A 151 -20.53 4.23 3.45
C ASP A 151 -21.47 3.67 2.40
N ARG A 152 -20.92 2.87 1.49
CA ARG A 152 -21.70 2.24 0.45
C ARG A 152 -21.34 0.78 0.24
#